data_5b3d5f27fc68ebbf9fb527d44578d0a4
#
_entry.id   5b3d5f27fc68ebbf9fb527d44578d0a4
#
_cell.length_a   1.000
_cell.length_b   1.000
_cell.length_c   1.000
_cell.angle_alpha   90.00
_cell.angle_beta   90.00
_cell.angle_gamma   90.00
#
_symmetry.space_group_name_H-M   'P 1'
#
loop_
_entity.id
_entity.type
_entity.pdbx_description
1 polymer ?
#
loop_
_entity_poly.entity_id
_entity_poly.type
_entity_poly.pdbx_seq_one_letter_code
_entity_poly.pdbx_strand_id
1 'polypeptide(L)'
;MAVEKAYSVRSQVLGGNLDKNLIPDTSRSADTNLFRFRCGSGSFSVGHDGKFKLCRILVHPDCMYDLKKGSVQKAYAEFALQVRDMRSQNLKFLNRCHTCELLDNCFYCPAQSYLETGELDAPAEYFCDIVRAIHLNNHR
;
A
#
# COMPACT_ATOMS: atom_id res chain seq x y z
N MET A 1 -13.27 -17.35 1.61
CA MET A 1 -12.43 -18.56 1.47
C MET A 1 -11.02 -18.29 0.95
N ALA A 2 -10.82 -17.64 -0.16
CA ALA A 2 -9.45 -17.39 -0.67
C ALA A 2 -8.63 -16.40 0.18
N VAL A 3 -9.24 -15.38 0.74
CA VAL A 3 -8.60 -14.35 1.57
C VAL A 3 -8.22 -14.90 2.94
N GLU A 4 -9.08 -15.73 3.57
CA GLU A 4 -8.78 -16.39 4.85
C GLU A 4 -7.62 -17.38 4.72
N LYS A 5 -7.55 -18.10 3.61
CA LYS A 5 -6.44 -19.04 3.36
C LYS A 5 -5.10 -18.32 3.16
N ALA A 6 -5.10 -17.18 2.49
CA ALA A 6 -3.91 -16.35 2.33
C ALA A 6 -3.42 -15.74 3.66
N TYR A 7 -4.35 -15.36 4.54
CA TYR A 7 -4.05 -14.85 5.88
C TYR A 7 -3.47 -15.93 6.79
N SER A 8 -4.03 -17.16 6.76
CA SER A 8 -3.57 -18.31 7.54
C SER A 8 -2.16 -18.76 7.13
N VAL A 9 -1.86 -18.79 5.84
CA VAL A 9 -0.52 -19.15 5.33
C VAL A 9 0.53 -18.12 5.74
N ARG A 10 0.17 -16.83 5.75
CA ARG A 10 1.09 -15.76 6.11
C ARG A 10 1.46 -15.78 7.60
N SER A 11 0.52 -16.13 8.49
CA SER A 11 0.76 -16.24 9.92
C SER A 11 1.61 -17.46 10.29
N GLN A 12 1.51 -18.55 9.52
CA GLN A 12 2.32 -19.76 9.73
C GLN A 12 3.77 -19.62 9.25
N VAL A 13 3.99 -18.86 8.18
CA VAL A 13 5.34 -18.66 7.59
C VAL A 13 6.18 -17.66 8.38
N LEU A 14 5.56 -16.68 9.05
CA LEU A 14 6.29 -15.62 9.74
C LEU A 14 6.52 -15.89 11.24
N GLY A 15 6.03 -17.03 11.79
CA GLY A 15 6.40 -17.55 13.13
C GLY A 15 6.31 -16.57 14.29
N GLY A 16 5.62 -15.45 14.14
CA GLY A 16 5.54 -14.38 15.12
C GLY A 16 4.11 -13.97 15.40
N ASN A 17 3.80 -13.68 16.66
CA ASN A 17 2.63 -12.93 17.06
C ASN A 17 2.50 -11.73 16.12
N LEU A 18 1.47 -11.75 15.27
CA LEU A 18 1.05 -10.55 14.55
C LEU A 18 0.77 -9.49 15.61
N ASP A 19 1.67 -8.55 15.69
CA ASP A 19 1.56 -7.40 16.58
C ASP A 19 0.19 -6.77 16.32
N LYS A 20 -0.65 -6.70 17.34
CA LYS A 20 -1.99 -6.09 17.26
C LYS A 20 -1.92 -4.60 16.85
N ASN A 21 -0.71 -4.05 16.76
CA ASN A 21 -0.40 -2.73 16.23
C ASN A 21 -0.40 -2.63 14.69
N LEU A 22 -0.71 -3.73 13.97
CA LEU A 22 -0.94 -3.73 12.52
C LEU A 22 -2.36 -3.29 12.12
N ILE A 23 -3.21 -2.99 13.10
CA ILE A 23 -4.49 -2.34 12.82
C ILE A 23 -4.17 -0.90 12.38
N PRO A 24 -4.63 -0.47 11.20
CA PRO A 24 -4.43 0.91 10.76
C PRO A 24 -4.94 1.85 11.84
N ASP A 25 -4.13 2.83 12.20
CA ASP A 25 -4.59 3.95 13.01
C ASP A 25 -5.71 4.64 12.22
N THR A 26 -6.93 4.38 12.63
CA THR A 26 -8.15 4.90 12.02
C THR A 26 -8.42 6.36 12.40
N SER A 27 -7.43 7.06 12.96
CA SER A 27 -7.54 8.49 13.14
C SER A 27 -7.70 9.11 11.74
N ARG A 28 -8.91 9.54 11.43
CA ARG A 28 -9.30 10.30 10.23
C ARG A 28 -8.67 11.70 10.24
N SER A 29 -7.39 11.78 10.57
CA SER A 29 -6.66 13.02 10.43
C SER A 29 -6.54 13.34 8.93
N ALA A 30 -6.46 14.61 8.60
CA ALA A 30 -6.25 15.15 7.26
C ALA A 30 -4.88 14.70 6.66
N ASP A 31 -4.55 13.44 6.88
CA ASP A 31 -3.30 12.84 6.44
C ASP A 31 -3.36 12.56 4.95
N THR A 32 -2.64 13.36 4.18
CA THR A 32 -2.48 13.21 2.72
C THR A 32 -1.52 12.08 2.35
N ASN A 33 -1.09 11.26 3.32
CA ASN A 33 -0.16 10.17 3.10
C ASN A 33 -0.70 9.16 2.09
N LEU A 34 0.11 8.85 1.08
CA LEU A 34 -0.25 7.97 -0.01
C LEU A 34 -0.16 6.48 0.41
N PHE A 35 0.84 6.13 1.21
CA PHE A 35 1.11 4.76 1.66
C PHE A 35 0.60 4.53 3.09
N ARG A 36 -0.70 4.30 3.25
CA ARG A 36 -1.37 4.27 4.56
C ARG A 36 -1.07 3.04 5.40
N PHE A 37 -0.95 1.86 4.82
CA PHE A 37 -0.90 0.59 5.55
C PHE A 37 0.53 0.10 5.84
N ARG A 38 1.45 0.99 6.20
CA ARG A 38 2.86 0.63 6.45
C ARG A 38 3.46 -0.22 5.33
N CYS A 39 3.12 0.11 4.08
CA CYS A 39 3.63 -0.59 2.91
C CYS A 39 5.15 -0.73 2.99
N GLY A 40 5.66 -1.95 2.81
CA GLY A 40 7.09 -2.23 2.86
C GLY A 40 7.73 -2.13 4.26
N SER A 41 6.96 -2.05 5.35
CA SER A 41 7.54 -1.99 6.71
C SER A 41 8.16 -3.31 7.19
N GLY A 42 7.70 -4.43 6.67
CA GLY A 42 8.20 -5.76 7.02
C GLY A 42 8.78 -6.56 5.86
N SER A 43 8.81 -5.96 4.66
CA SER A 43 9.30 -6.63 3.45
C SER A 43 9.70 -5.63 2.38
N PHE A 44 10.55 -6.07 1.48
CA PHE A 44 10.91 -5.34 0.27
C PHE A 44 11.09 -6.33 -0.89
N SER A 45 11.27 -5.81 -2.08
CA SER A 45 11.53 -6.60 -3.29
C SER A 45 12.74 -6.03 -4.03
N VAL A 46 13.58 -6.91 -4.55
CA VAL A 46 14.65 -6.54 -5.48
C VAL A 46 14.38 -7.25 -6.80
N GLY A 47 14.30 -6.48 -7.87
CA GLY A 47 14.14 -7.01 -9.22
C GLY A 47 15.44 -7.57 -9.80
N HIS A 48 15.34 -8.35 -10.87
CA HIS A 48 16.49 -8.85 -11.63
C HIS A 48 17.34 -7.72 -12.25
N ASP A 49 16.77 -6.54 -12.39
CA ASP A 49 17.40 -5.30 -12.84
C ASP A 49 18.16 -4.55 -11.73
N GLY A 50 18.22 -5.11 -10.52
CA GLY A 50 18.86 -4.48 -9.37
C GLY A 50 18.09 -3.31 -8.78
N LYS A 51 16.77 -3.21 -9.03
CA LYS A 51 15.91 -2.18 -8.45
C LYS A 51 15.29 -2.64 -7.14
N PHE A 52 15.56 -1.91 -6.08
CA PHE A 52 14.90 -2.06 -4.78
C PHE A 52 13.53 -1.36 -4.81
N LYS A 53 12.50 -2.02 -4.27
CA LYS A 53 11.11 -1.52 -4.19
C LYS A 53 10.47 -1.95 -2.87
N LEU A 54 9.50 -1.19 -2.39
CA LEU A 54 8.73 -1.57 -1.19
C LEU A 54 7.91 -2.84 -1.40
N CYS A 55 7.43 -3.08 -2.61
CA CYS A 55 6.77 -4.33 -2.98
C CYS A 55 6.97 -4.64 -4.47
N ARG A 56 6.67 -5.87 -4.86
CA ARG A 56 6.87 -6.37 -6.22
C ARG A 56 6.15 -5.57 -7.30
N ILE A 57 4.95 -5.11 -7.02
CA ILE A 57 4.09 -4.40 -7.99
C ILE A 57 4.29 -2.88 -8.01
N LEU A 58 5.07 -2.32 -7.09
CA LEU A 58 5.35 -0.89 -7.04
C LEU A 58 6.46 -0.54 -8.03
N VAL A 59 6.08 -0.29 -9.27
CA VAL A 59 7.00 -0.07 -10.40
C VAL A 59 7.08 1.38 -10.87
N HIS A 60 6.54 2.30 -10.07
CA HIS A 60 6.68 3.74 -10.36
C HIS A 60 8.15 4.16 -10.24
N PRO A 61 8.69 4.96 -11.19
CA PRO A 61 10.10 5.36 -11.21
C PRO A 61 10.59 5.98 -9.90
N ASP A 62 9.81 6.85 -9.29
CA ASP A 62 10.15 7.52 -8.03
C ASP A 62 10.11 6.59 -6.80
N CYS A 63 9.59 5.38 -6.96
CA CYS A 63 9.48 4.36 -5.91
C CYS A 63 10.49 3.21 -6.09
N MET A 64 11.45 3.37 -6.98
CA MET A 64 12.50 2.38 -7.26
C MET A 64 13.89 2.94 -6.99
N TYR A 65 14.68 2.24 -6.19
CA TYR A 65 16.07 2.60 -5.90
C TYR A 65 17.02 1.68 -6.68
N ASP A 66 17.98 2.28 -7.38
CA ASP A 66 19.01 1.54 -8.10
C ASP A 66 20.13 1.10 -7.15
N LEU A 67 20.25 -0.20 -6.89
CA LEU A 67 21.26 -0.76 -6.01
C LEU A 67 22.68 -0.61 -6.55
N LYS A 68 22.87 -0.22 -7.81
CA LYS A 68 24.17 0.18 -8.33
C LYS A 68 24.68 1.48 -7.72
N LYS A 69 23.78 2.30 -7.15
CA LYS A 69 24.09 3.59 -6.51
C LYS A 69 24.24 3.51 -5.00
N GLY A 70 24.02 2.33 -4.41
CA GLY A 70 24.12 2.16 -2.96
C GLY A 70 23.77 0.74 -2.52
N SER A 71 23.66 0.54 -1.21
CA SER A 71 23.38 -0.77 -0.61
C SER A 71 21.90 -1.00 -0.34
N VAL A 72 21.52 -2.25 -0.13
CA VAL A 72 20.17 -2.63 0.34
C VAL A 72 19.87 -1.99 1.70
N GLN A 73 20.85 -1.95 2.60
CA GLN A 73 20.70 -1.33 3.92
C GLN A 73 20.34 0.15 3.79
N LYS A 74 21.03 0.88 2.93
CA LYS A 74 20.74 2.30 2.67
C LYS A 74 19.37 2.48 2.02
N ALA A 75 19.04 1.65 1.03
CA ALA A 75 17.74 1.69 0.38
C ALA A 75 16.60 1.45 1.37
N TYR A 76 16.75 0.50 2.28
CA TYR A 76 15.73 0.19 3.29
C TYR A 76 15.63 1.27 4.38
N ALA A 77 16.77 1.77 4.87
CA ALA A 77 16.80 2.72 5.98
C ALA A 77 16.39 4.15 5.58
N GLU A 78 16.70 4.58 4.36
CA GLU A 78 16.51 5.96 3.91
C GLU A 78 15.45 6.06 2.81
N PHE A 79 15.67 5.39 1.68
CA PHE A 79 14.80 5.49 0.52
C PHE A 79 13.38 4.94 0.78
N ALA A 80 13.27 3.80 1.47
CA ALA A 80 11.97 3.24 1.81
C ALA A 80 11.14 4.18 2.70
N LEU A 81 11.77 4.94 3.59
CA LEU A 81 11.09 5.96 4.39
C LEU A 81 10.59 7.11 3.51
N GLN A 82 11.42 7.59 2.58
CA GLN A 82 11.03 8.65 1.65
C GLN A 82 9.79 8.25 0.83
N VAL A 83 9.77 7.02 0.32
CA VAL A 83 8.60 6.52 -0.43
C VAL A 83 7.36 6.43 0.46
N ARG A 84 7.51 5.90 1.69
CA ARG A 84 6.38 5.80 2.64
C ARG A 84 5.82 7.15 3.07
N ASP A 85 6.65 8.18 3.09
CA ASP A 85 6.25 9.54 3.47
C ASP A 85 5.70 10.37 2.29
N MET A 86 5.58 9.78 1.09
CA MET A 86 5.00 10.46 -0.07
C MET A 86 3.57 10.90 0.22
N ARG A 87 3.26 12.11 -0.17
CA ARG A 87 1.96 12.76 0.05
C ARG A 87 1.26 13.04 -1.27
N SER A 88 -0.06 12.84 -1.30
CA SER A 88 -0.86 13.22 -2.44
C SER A 88 -1.15 14.72 -2.44
N GLN A 89 -1.08 15.30 -3.63
CA GLN A 89 -1.58 16.65 -3.92
C GLN A 89 -2.71 16.63 -4.96
N ASN A 90 -3.13 15.43 -5.37
CA ASN A 90 -4.20 15.26 -6.34
C ASN A 90 -5.56 15.51 -5.67
N LEU A 91 -6.17 16.65 -5.99
CA LEU A 91 -7.45 17.05 -5.41
C LEU A 91 -8.58 16.04 -5.71
N LYS A 92 -8.56 15.38 -6.88
CA LYS A 92 -9.56 14.33 -7.20
C LYS A 92 -9.43 13.15 -6.26
N PHE A 93 -8.22 12.71 -5.98
CA PHE A 93 -7.94 11.65 -5.01
C PHE A 93 -8.33 12.07 -3.60
N LEU A 94 -7.89 13.24 -3.16
CA LEU A 94 -8.16 13.75 -1.81
C LEU A 94 -9.66 13.94 -1.59
N ASN A 95 -10.37 14.57 -2.52
CA ASN A 95 -11.79 14.83 -2.37
C ASN A 95 -12.67 13.56 -2.47
N ARG A 96 -12.23 12.55 -3.18
CA ARG A 96 -12.99 11.32 -3.38
C ARG A 96 -12.62 10.24 -2.37
N CYS A 97 -11.33 9.95 -2.20
CA CYS A 97 -10.86 8.84 -1.38
C CYS A 97 -10.81 9.18 0.10
N HIS A 98 -10.34 10.37 0.46
CA HIS A 98 -10.26 10.78 1.87
C HIS A 98 -11.61 11.06 2.53
N THR A 99 -12.61 11.40 1.74
CA THR A 99 -13.99 11.63 2.22
C THR A 99 -14.89 10.41 2.06
N CYS A 100 -14.37 9.30 1.56
CA CYS A 100 -15.13 8.09 1.29
C CYS A 100 -15.58 7.41 2.60
N GLU A 101 -16.87 7.11 2.72
CA GLU A 101 -17.44 6.41 3.88
C GLU A 101 -16.87 4.99 4.06
N LEU A 102 -16.38 4.38 2.99
CA LEU A 102 -15.78 3.05 3.00
C LEU A 102 -14.26 3.06 3.23
N LEU A 103 -13.69 4.22 3.59
CA LEU A 103 -12.24 4.39 3.71
C LEU A 103 -11.62 3.41 4.71
N ASP A 104 -12.29 3.15 5.83
CA ASP A 104 -11.79 2.24 6.87
C ASP A 104 -11.74 0.78 6.42
N ASN A 105 -12.51 0.42 5.40
CA ASN A 105 -12.54 -0.91 4.80
C ASN A 105 -11.81 -0.95 3.44
N CYS A 106 -11.28 0.18 2.99
CA CYS A 106 -10.62 0.31 1.69
C CYS A 106 -9.11 0.10 1.82
N PHE A 107 -8.62 -0.96 1.22
CA PHE A 107 -7.18 -1.24 1.12
C PHE A 107 -6.58 -0.56 -0.12
N TYR A 108 -6.80 0.74 -0.25
CA TYR A 108 -6.21 1.50 -1.36
C TYR A 108 -4.71 1.22 -1.48
N CYS A 109 -4.28 0.88 -2.68
CA CYS A 109 -2.90 0.52 -3.00
C CYS A 109 -2.35 1.45 -4.09
N PRO A 110 -1.38 2.34 -3.79
CA PRO A 110 -0.77 3.22 -4.78
C PRO A 110 -0.13 2.46 -5.95
N ALA A 111 0.46 1.31 -5.68
CA ALA A 111 1.05 0.47 -6.73
C ALA A 111 0.00 -0.02 -7.72
N GLN A 112 -1.15 -0.46 -7.23
CA GLN A 112 -2.26 -0.89 -8.08
C GLN A 112 -2.88 0.29 -8.83
N SER A 113 -3.04 1.44 -8.16
CA SER A 113 -3.50 2.67 -8.81
C SER A 113 -2.60 3.03 -10.00
N TYR A 114 -1.28 2.97 -9.80
CA TYR A 114 -0.32 3.24 -10.87
C TYR A 114 -0.45 2.25 -12.04
N LEU A 115 -0.66 0.96 -11.76
CA LEU A 115 -0.85 -0.04 -12.82
C LEU A 115 -2.15 0.17 -13.63
N GLU A 116 -3.20 0.68 -12.98
CA GLU A 116 -4.48 0.93 -13.66
C GLU A 116 -4.54 2.28 -14.38
N THR A 117 -3.96 3.31 -13.78
CA THR A 117 -4.18 4.71 -14.19
C THR A 117 -2.92 5.42 -14.67
N GLY A 118 -1.74 4.91 -14.36
CA GLY A 118 -0.46 5.59 -14.56
C GLY A 118 -0.10 6.59 -13.48
N GLU A 119 -0.91 6.73 -12.42
CA GLU A 119 -0.71 7.65 -11.30
C GLU A 119 -0.80 6.91 -9.96
N LEU A 120 0.09 7.26 -9.01
CA LEU A 120 0.10 6.68 -7.67
C LEU A 120 -1.10 7.12 -6.83
N ASP A 121 -1.63 8.30 -7.09
CA ASP A 121 -2.67 8.98 -6.32
C ASP A 121 -3.95 9.24 -7.14
N ALA A 122 -4.34 8.29 -7.96
CA ALA A 122 -5.62 8.30 -8.64
C ALA A 122 -6.61 7.33 -7.98
N PRO A 123 -7.92 7.60 -8.02
CA PRO A 123 -8.91 6.61 -7.62
C PRO A 123 -8.86 5.39 -8.55
N ALA A 124 -8.61 4.22 -7.99
CA ALA A 124 -8.64 2.95 -8.72
C ALA A 124 -10.05 2.36 -8.66
N GLU A 125 -10.81 2.47 -9.75
CA GLU A 125 -12.22 2.07 -9.81
C GLU A 125 -12.44 0.61 -9.45
N TYR A 126 -11.56 -0.27 -9.89
CA TYR A 126 -11.63 -1.69 -9.56
C TYR A 126 -11.63 -1.95 -8.04
N PHE A 127 -10.78 -1.25 -7.29
CA PHE A 127 -10.80 -1.33 -5.82
C PHE A 127 -12.07 -0.78 -5.21
N CYS A 128 -12.58 0.33 -5.75
CA CYS A 128 -13.86 0.90 -5.30
C CYS A 128 -15.00 -0.11 -5.48
N ASP A 129 -15.06 -0.81 -6.59
CA ASP A 129 -16.10 -1.79 -6.87
C ASP A 129 -16.00 -3.02 -5.96
N ILE A 130 -14.78 -3.51 -5.69
CA ILE A 130 -14.56 -4.61 -4.75
C ILE A 130 -15.02 -4.24 -3.35
N VAL A 131 -14.60 -3.08 -2.86
CA VAL A 131 -14.94 -2.65 -1.49
C VAL A 131 -16.45 -2.43 -1.33
N ARG A 132 -17.10 -1.85 -2.33
CA ARG A 132 -18.57 -1.70 -2.35
C ARG A 132 -19.27 -3.06 -2.33
N ALA A 133 -18.81 -4.01 -3.15
CA ALA A 133 -19.38 -5.34 -3.20
C ALA A 133 -19.24 -6.09 -1.86
N ILE A 134 -18.09 -5.99 -1.21
CA ILE A 134 -17.85 -6.57 0.12
C ILE A 134 -18.77 -5.91 1.15
N HIS A 135 -18.87 -4.59 1.15
CA HIS A 135 -19.73 -3.84 2.08
C HIS A 135 -21.20 -4.25 1.95
N LEU A 136 -21.72 -4.33 0.73
CA LEU A 136 -23.09 -4.74 0.47
C LEU A 136 -23.38 -6.18 0.93
N ASN A 137 -22.42 -7.10 0.79
CA ASN A 137 -22.59 -8.49 1.21
C ASN A 137 -22.54 -8.66 2.74
N ASN A 138 -21.79 -7.83 3.45
CA ASN A 138 -21.68 -7.89 4.90
C ASN A 138 -22.89 -7.28 5.62
N HIS A 139 -23.75 -6.54 4.93
CA HIS A 139 -24.96 -5.91 5.47
C HIS A 139 -26.26 -6.60 5.01
N ARG A 140 -26.16 -7.77 4.41
CA ARG A 140 -27.29 -8.67 4.12
C ARG A 140 -27.43 -9.74 5.20
#